data_c57362804ee916689daa97256533fc8a
#
_entry.id   c57362804ee916689daa97256533fc8a
#
_cell.length_a   1.000
_cell.length_b   1.000
_cell.length_c   1.000
_cell.angle_alpha   90.00
_cell.angle_beta   90.00
_cell.angle_gamma   90.00
#
_symmetry.space_group_name_H-M   'P 1'
#
loop_
_entity.id
_entity.type
_entity.pdbx_description
1 polymer ?
#
loop_
_entity_poly.entity_id
_entity_poly.type
_entity_poly.pdbx_seq_one_letter_code
_entity_poly.pdbx_strand_id
1 'polypeptide(L)'
;MLSLYETIKISFRSLRANKTRSALTMLGIVIGVMAVIIMFAIGSGANREIADRFSSLGSNMIIVRPSTDRSVGGVRSYSAYTLTVEDAEAIREECSAVAYSAPTYGGTLQAVYGNENYPGQVTGTTADYLFVRDLSLVSGRTFVEQDIRSATKVCIIGETIVENLFGSEDPLGKVIRLKGVPVMVIGVLAKIGESPDRKSTRLNSSH
;
A
#
# COMPACT_ATOMS: atom_id res chain seq x y z
N MET A 1 20.79 -43.78 -45.68
CA MET A 1 20.47 -42.76 -44.70
C MET A 1 19.37 -41.86 -45.28
N LEU A 2 18.15 -41.95 -44.77
CA LEU A 2 17.08 -41.03 -45.19
C LEU A 2 17.50 -39.60 -44.77
N SER A 3 17.54 -38.68 -45.72
CA SER A 3 17.86 -37.28 -45.47
C SER A 3 16.79 -36.71 -44.55
N LEU A 4 17.18 -35.87 -43.58
CA LEU A 4 16.25 -35.15 -42.69
C LEU A 4 15.10 -34.47 -43.47
N TYR A 5 15.39 -34.02 -44.68
CA TYR A 5 14.42 -33.42 -45.60
C TYR A 5 13.34 -34.42 -46.04
N GLU A 6 13.74 -35.64 -46.41
CA GLU A 6 12.80 -36.71 -46.80
C GLU A 6 11.88 -37.11 -45.64
N THR A 7 12.42 -37.19 -44.43
CA THR A 7 11.65 -37.54 -43.22
C THR A 7 10.58 -36.48 -42.91
N ILE A 8 10.95 -35.19 -43.01
CA ILE A 8 10.01 -34.07 -42.80
C ILE A 8 8.90 -34.09 -43.87
N LYS A 9 9.26 -34.34 -45.15
CA LYS A 9 8.31 -34.38 -46.24
C LYS A 9 7.29 -35.52 -46.11
N ILE A 10 7.75 -36.68 -45.68
CA ILE A 10 6.87 -37.85 -45.44
C ILE A 10 5.94 -37.57 -44.26
N SER A 11 6.44 -36.98 -43.16
CA SER A 11 5.65 -36.60 -41.99
C SER A 11 4.54 -35.61 -42.36
N PHE A 12 4.85 -34.60 -43.15
CA PHE A 12 3.88 -33.61 -43.63
C PHE A 12 2.80 -34.24 -44.54
N ARG A 13 3.19 -35.22 -45.38
CA ARG A 13 2.25 -35.92 -46.23
C ARG A 13 1.30 -36.83 -45.44
N SER A 14 1.80 -37.49 -44.38
CA SER A 14 0.99 -38.28 -43.45
C SER A 14 -0.01 -37.47 -42.66
N LEU A 15 0.37 -36.24 -42.20
CA LEU A 15 -0.52 -35.29 -41.55
C LEU A 15 -1.66 -34.82 -42.49
N ARG A 16 -1.35 -34.58 -43.77
CA ARG A 16 -2.35 -34.21 -44.78
C ARG A 16 -3.31 -35.35 -45.18
N ALA A 17 -2.89 -36.59 -45.07
CA ALA A 17 -3.72 -37.75 -45.39
C ALA A 17 -4.88 -37.94 -44.37
N ASN A 18 -4.67 -37.57 -43.10
CA ASN A 18 -5.65 -37.70 -42.01
C ASN A 18 -5.92 -36.37 -41.34
N LYS A 19 -6.45 -35.39 -42.09
CA LYS A 19 -6.63 -34.02 -41.67
C LYS A 19 -7.40 -33.85 -40.35
N THR A 20 -8.51 -34.57 -40.17
CA THR A 20 -9.35 -34.49 -38.98
C THR A 20 -8.64 -34.99 -37.71
N ARG A 21 -7.92 -36.10 -37.80
CA ARG A 21 -7.16 -36.67 -36.69
C ARG A 21 -6.00 -35.73 -36.29
N SER A 22 -5.27 -35.26 -37.31
CA SER A 22 -4.15 -34.32 -37.08
C SER A 22 -4.61 -32.99 -36.49
N ALA A 23 -5.73 -32.44 -36.96
CA ALA A 23 -6.31 -31.24 -36.43
C ALA A 23 -6.77 -31.39 -34.95
N LEU A 24 -7.40 -32.54 -34.63
CA LEU A 24 -7.88 -32.81 -33.27
C LEU A 24 -6.71 -32.99 -32.29
N THR A 25 -5.65 -33.69 -32.70
CA THR A 25 -4.45 -33.85 -31.84
C THR A 25 -3.69 -32.54 -31.66
N MET A 26 -3.53 -31.75 -32.72
CA MET A 26 -2.93 -30.40 -32.61
C MET A 26 -3.75 -29.47 -31.71
N LEU A 27 -5.08 -29.47 -31.84
CA LEU A 27 -5.97 -28.70 -31.01
C LEU A 27 -5.80 -29.08 -29.53
N GLY A 28 -5.71 -30.38 -29.22
CA GLY A 28 -5.48 -30.82 -27.84
C GLY A 28 -4.16 -30.34 -27.27
N ILE A 29 -3.08 -30.38 -28.06
CA ILE A 29 -1.75 -29.89 -27.63
C ILE A 29 -1.78 -28.38 -27.43
N VAL A 30 -2.39 -27.62 -28.35
CA VAL A 30 -2.50 -26.15 -28.25
C VAL A 30 -3.28 -25.75 -26.99
N ILE A 31 -4.42 -26.41 -26.75
CA ILE A 31 -5.22 -26.14 -25.55
C ILE A 31 -4.41 -26.47 -24.27
N GLY A 32 -3.72 -27.60 -24.25
CA GLY A 32 -2.92 -28.02 -23.11
C GLY A 32 -1.78 -27.03 -22.78
N VAL A 33 -1.01 -26.65 -23.81
CA VAL A 33 0.09 -25.68 -23.66
C VAL A 33 -0.44 -24.31 -23.27
N MET A 34 -1.53 -23.84 -23.90
CA MET A 34 -2.17 -22.56 -23.59
C MET A 34 -2.64 -22.51 -22.13
N ALA A 35 -3.27 -23.58 -21.64
CA ALA A 35 -3.71 -23.65 -20.25
C ALA A 35 -2.55 -23.51 -19.25
N VAL A 36 -1.41 -24.15 -19.52
CA VAL A 36 -0.21 -24.05 -18.69
C VAL A 36 0.37 -22.62 -18.72
N ILE A 37 0.43 -22.00 -19.90
CA ILE A 37 0.95 -20.63 -20.04
C ILE A 37 0.05 -19.65 -19.29
N ILE A 38 -1.27 -19.77 -19.41
CA ILE A 38 -2.23 -18.90 -18.70
C ILE A 38 -2.08 -19.08 -17.19
N MET A 39 -2.00 -20.32 -16.70
CA MET A 39 -1.81 -20.60 -15.28
C MET A 39 -0.52 -19.96 -14.72
N PHE A 40 0.57 -20.09 -15.47
CA PHE A 40 1.86 -19.50 -15.10
C PHE A 40 1.82 -17.96 -15.14
N ALA A 41 1.17 -17.38 -16.16
CA ALA A 41 1.02 -15.93 -16.29
C ALA A 41 0.20 -15.33 -15.14
N ILE A 42 -0.92 -15.97 -14.76
CA ILE A 42 -1.75 -15.53 -13.62
C ILE A 42 -0.96 -15.66 -12.32
N GLY A 43 -0.27 -16.77 -12.09
CA GLY A 43 0.53 -17.01 -10.90
C GLY A 43 1.67 -15.98 -10.74
N SER A 44 2.38 -15.67 -11.80
CA SER A 44 3.47 -14.69 -11.78
C SER A 44 2.97 -13.26 -11.62
N GLY A 45 1.81 -12.94 -12.21
CA GLY A 45 1.17 -11.64 -12.03
C GLY A 45 0.71 -11.40 -10.59
N ALA A 46 0.06 -12.40 -9.99
CA ALA A 46 -0.38 -12.33 -8.60
C ALA A 46 0.81 -12.19 -7.62
N ASN A 47 1.90 -12.93 -7.84
CA ASN A 47 3.10 -12.82 -7.00
C ASN A 47 3.76 -11.43 -7.08
N ARG A 48 3.79 -10.80 -8.26
CA ARG A 48 4.29 -9.42 -8.41
C ARG A 48 3.42 -8.42 -7.66
N GLU A 49 2.11 -8.49 -7.82
CA GLU A 49 1.20 -7.58 -7.14
C GLU A 49 1.29 -7.72 -5.61
N ILE A 50 1.43 -8.94 -5.11
CA ILE A 50 1.65 -9.19 -3.68
C ILE A 50 2.99 -8.60 -3.24
N ALA A 51 4.08 -8.82 -3.96
CA ALA A 51 5.39 -8.26 -3.64
C ALA A 51 5.39 -6.72 -3.64
N ASP A 52 4.72 -6.10 -4.61
CA ASP A 52 4.59 -4.64 -4.69
C ASP A 52 3.77 -4.07 -3.52
N ARG A 53 2.72 -4.77 -3.08
CA ARG A 53 1.94 -4.40 -1.89
C ARG A 53 2.76 -4.54 -0.60
N PHE A 54 3.57 -5.58 -0.47
CA PHE A 54 4.44 -5.75 0.69
C PHE A 54 5.58 -4.73 0.71
N SER A 55 6.17 -4.40 -0.42
CA SER A 55 7.21 -3.37 -0.47
C SER A 55 6.68 -1.96 -0.15
N SER A 56 5.42 -1.68 -0.48
CA SER A 56 4.77 -0.40 -0.12
C SER A 56 4.42 -0.27 1.37
N LEU A 57 4.41 -1.38 2.13
CA LEU A 57 4.17 -1.37 3.58
C LEU A 57 5.44 -1.09 4.39
N GLY A 58 6.62 -1.00 3.75
CA GLY A 58 7.92 -0.86 4.42
C GLY A 58 8.52 -2.21 4.81
N SER A 59 9.61 -2.61 4.15
CA SER A 59 10.24 -3.93 4.34
C SER A 59 10.86 -4.15 5.72
N ASN A 60 11.10 -3.08 6.49
CA ASN A 60 11.80 -3.11 7.79
C ASN A 60 10.94 -2.60 8.95
N MET A 61 9.61 -2.66 8.82
CA MET A 61 8.69 -2.19 9.86
C MET A 61 8.28 -3.32 10.80
N ILE A 62 8.43 -3.08 12.10
CA ILE A 62 7.94 -3.96 13.17
C ILE A 62 6.75 -3.26 13.84
N ILE A 63 5.62 -3.94 13.93
CA ILE A 63 4.43 -3.42 14.61
C ILE A 63 4.33 -4.09 15.98
N VAL A 64 4.49 -3.31 17.03
CA VAL A 64 4.29 -3.75 18.42
C VAL A 64 2.85 -3.43 18.81
N ARG A 65 2.15 -4.43 19.29
CA ARG A 65 0.76 -4.30 19.77
C ARG A 65 0.65 -4.77 21.19
N PRO A 66 -0.22 -4.14 22.01
CA PRO A 66 -0.47 -4.63 23.35
C PRO A 66 -1.03 -6.05 23.29
N SER A 67 -0.47 -6.95 24.13
CA SER A 67 -1.00 -8.30 24.27
C SER A 67 -2.31 -8.26 25.05
N THR A 68 -3.34 -8.87 24.51
CA THR A 68 -4.52 -9.20 25.29
C THR A 68 -4.27 -10.54 25.96
N ASP A 69 -3.92 -10.56 27.24
CA ASP A 69 -3.82 -11.80 27.99
C ASP A 69 -5.15 -12.56 27.93
N ARG A 70 -5.09 -13.74 27.33
CA ARG A 70 -6.17 -14.73 27.47
C ARG A 70 -6.13 -15.24 28.88
N SER A 71 -6.90 -14.65 29.78
CA SER A 71 -7.12 -15.18 31.09
C SER A 71 -7.74 -16.57 30.96
N VAL A 72 -7.07 -17.56 31.55
CA VAL A 72 -7.57 -18.91 31.72
C VAL A 72 -8.81 -18.84 32.65
N GLY A 73 -10.01 -19.02 32.07
CA GLY A 73 -11.24 -18.98 32.85
C GLY A 73 -12.43 -18.29 32.19
N GLY A 74 -12.35 -17.90 30.90
CA GLY A 74 -13.53 -17.45 30.13
C GLY A 74 -13.95 -15.98 30.33
N VAL A 75 -13.35 -15.25 31.25
CA VAL A 75 -13.58 -13.82 31.42
C VAL A 75 -12.57 -13.06 30.57
N ARG A 76 -13.04 -12.42 29.52
CA ARG A 76 -12.21 -11.48 28.72
C ARG A 76 -11.92 -10.24 29.55
N SER A 77 -10.80 -10.24 30.25
CA SER A 77 -10.27 -9.02 30.80
C SER A 77 -9.71 -8.21 29.60
N TYR A 78 -10.39 -7.14 29.24
CA TYR A 78 -9.84 -6.11 28.36
C TYR A 78 -8.75 -5.42 29.17
N SER A 79 -7.54 -5.96 29.16
CA SER A 79 -6.39 -5.28 29.71
C SER A 79 -6.19 -4.02 28.86
N ALA A 80 -6.45 -2.89 29.48
CA ALA A 80 -6.32 -1.57 28.89
C ALA A 80 -4.91 -1.41 28.30
N TYR A 81 -4.83 -0.63 27.24
CA TYR A 81 -3.64 -0.12 26.56
C TYR A 81 -2.41 -0.13 27.48
N THR A 82 -1.58 -1.16 27.33
CA THR A 82 -0.39 -1.34 28.17
C THR A 82 0.82 -0.65 27.56
N LEU A 83 0.76 -0.25 26.27
CA LEU A 83 1.81 0.49 25.60
C LEU A 83 1.59 1.99 25.78
N THR A 84 2.65 2.69 26.16
CA THR A 84 2.69 4.13 26.37
C THR A 84 3.60 4.81 25.35
N VAL A 85 3.63 6.13 25.33
CA VAL A 85 4.54 6.91 24.49
C VAL A 85 5.98 6.74 24.97
N GLU A 86 6.17 6.64 26.27
CA GLU A 86 7.45 6.43 26.92
C GLU A 86 8.09 5.08 26.51
N ASP A 87 7.28 4.05 26.30
CA ASP A 87 7.78 2.76 25.79
C ASP A 87 8.35 2.91 24.36
N ALA A 88 7.73 3.74 23.53
CA ALA A 88 8.23 4.01 22.18
C ALA A 88 9.55 4.81 22.20
N GLU A 89 9.70 5.72 23.15
CA GLU A 89 10.96 6.46 23.36
C GLU A 89 12.08 5.53 23.88
N ALA A 90 11.76 4.69 24.85
CA ALA A 90 12.69 3.69 25.39
C ALA A 90 13.17 2.72 24.30
N ILE A 91 12.28 2.23 23.43
CA ILE A 91 12.67 1.37 22.29
C ILE A 91 13.66 2.10 21.37
N ARG A 92 13.45 3.38 21.10
CA ARG A 92 14.34 4.16 20.25
C ARG A 92 15.72 4.40 20.89
N GLU A 93 15.75 4.61 22.20
CA GLU A 93 17.00 4.93 22.94
C GLU A 93 17.82 3.67 23.27
N GLU A 94 17.14 2.59 23.68
CA GLU A 94 17.82 1.38 24.16
C GLU A 94 18.12 0.38 23.05
N CYS A 95 17.37 0.40 21.93
CA CYS A 95 17.56 -0.54 20.82
C CYS A 95 18.36 0.10 19.68
N SER A 96 19.65 -0.13 19.63
CA SER A 96 20.54 0.42 18.58
C SER A 96 20.19 -0.02 17.15
N ALA A 97 19.42 -1.08 16.98
CA ALA A 97 18.94 -1.55 15.67
C ALA A 97 17.68 -0.81 15.18
N VAL A 98 17.05 0.02 16.02
CA VAL A 98 15.84 0.78 15.70
C VAL A 98 16.22 2.19 15.27
N ALA A 99 15.98 2.52 14.01
CA ALA A 99 16.25 3.87 13.47
C ALA A 99 15.15 4.88 13.85
N TYR A 100 13.90 4.45 13.82
CA TYR A 100 12.73 5.29 14.10
C TYR A 100 11.70 4.52 14.93
N SER A 101 11.04 5.20 15.84
CA SER A 101 9.93 4.67 16.62
C SER A 101 8.78 5.67 16.60
N ALA A 102 7.59 5.22 16.23
CA ALA A 102 6.42 6.06 16.12
C ALA A 102 5.24 5.44 16.86
N PRO A 103 4.87 5.98 18.04
CA PRO A 103 3.64 5.57 18.70
C PRO A 103 2.44 5.98 17.85
N THR A 104 1.44 5.13 17.78
CA THR A 104 0.23 5.38 17.00
C THR A 104 -1.02 5.13 17.84
N TYR A 105 -1.95 6.06 17.76
CA TYR A 105 -3.28 5.91 18.31
C TYR A 105 -4.31 6.41 17.30
N GLY A 106 -5.33 5.64 17.01
CA GLY A 106 -6.27 6.10 16.01
C GLY A 106 -7.51 5.26 15.86
N GLY A 107 -8.35 5.73 14.95
CA GLY A 107 -9.61 5.11 14.60
C GLY A 107 -10.31 5.85 13.47
N THR A 108 -11.49 5.41 13.09
CA THR A 108 -12.29 6.07 12.07
C THR A 108 -13.02 7.26 12.69
N LEU A 109 -12.75 8.45 12.18
CA LEU A 109 -13.45 9.68 12.57
C LEU A 109 -14.04 10.35 11.33
N GLN A 110 -15.08 11.14 11.54
CA GLN A 110 -15.64 11.96 10.49
C GLN A 110 -14.89 13.29 10.41
N ALA A 111 -14.34 13.58 9.24
CA ALA A 111 -13.77 14.87 8.91
C ALA A 111 -14.85 15.73 8.25
N VAL A 112 -14.92 16.99 8.65
CA VAL A 112 -15.94 17.95 8.17
C VAL A 112 -15.23 19.24 7.75
N TYR A 113 -15.55 19.70 6.53
CA TYR A 113 -15.14 21.01 6.01
C TYR A 113 -16.31 21.69 5.32
N GLY A 114 -16.72 22.87 5.79
CA GLY A 114 -17.92 23.51 5.28
C GLY A 114 -19.17 22.63 5.44
N ASN A 115 -19.79 22.29 4.32
CA ASN A 115 -20.97 21.40 4.26
C ASN A 115 -20.58 19.95 3.88
N GLU A 116 -19.32 19.71 3.52
CA GLU A 116 -18.83 18.41 3.14
C GLU A 116 -18.35 17.62 4.36
N ASN A 117 -18.59 16.30 4.32
CA ASN A 117 -18.11 15.40 5.35
C ASN A 117 -17.64 14.08 4.75
N TYR A 118 -16.58 13.53 5.33
CA TYR A 118 -16.01 12.26 4.86
C TYR A 118 -15.47 11.44 6.03
N PRO A 119 -15.85 10.15 6.14
CA PRO A 119 -15.29 9.27 7.15
C PRO A 119 -13.87 8.87 6.75
N GLY A 120 -12.90 9.16 7.60
CA GLY A 120 -11.49 8.86 7.38
C GLY A 120 -10.85 8.14 8.55
N GLN A 121 -9.83 7.34 8.25
CA GLN A 121 -8.95 6.80 9.26
C GLN A 121 -8.06 7.93 9.78
N VAL A 122 -8.19 8.25 11.05
CA VAL A 122 -7.36 9.26 11.71
C VAL A 122 -6.36 8.55 12.60
N THR A 123 -5.09 8.91 12.47
CA THR A 123 -3.99 8.37 13.27
C THR A 123 -3.26 9.53 13.95
N GLY A 124 -3.29 9.58 15.26
CA GLY A 124 -2.43 10.45 16.06
C GLY A 124 -1.06 9.80 16.19
N THR A 125 0.01 10.55 15.89
CA THR A 125 1.37 10.03 15.85
C THR A 125 2.40 11.15 15.90
N THR A 126 3.68 10.80 15.84
CA THR A 126 4.82 11.73 15.78
C THR A 126 5.32 11.92 14.35
N ALA A 127 6.29 12.84 14.16
CA ALA A 127 6.90 13.10 12.86
C ALA A 127 7.58 11.86 12.24
N ASP A 128 8.12 10.99 13.08
CA ASP A 128 8.82 9.77 12.67
C ASP A 128 7.92 8.78 11.90
N TYR A 129 6.60 8.89 12.09
CA TYR A 129 5.64 8.03 11.40
C TYR A 129 5.74 8.08 9.88
N LEU A 130 6.02 9.25 9.33
CA LEU A 130 6.17 9.42 7.88
C LEU A 130 7.37 8.61 7.36
N PHE A 131 8.47 8.61 8.11
CA PHE A 131 9.67 7.81 7.78
C PHE A 131 9.43 6.32 7.96
N VAL A 132 8.79 5.91 9.07
CA VAL A 132 8.47 4.50 9.35
C VAL A 132 7.55 3.90 8.28
N ARG A 133 6.63 4.69 7.74
CA ARG A 133 5.65 4.27 6.73
C ARG A 133 6.05 4.62 5.30
N ASP A 134 7.23 5.18 5.09
CA ASP A 134 7.71 5.66 3.78
C ASP A 134 6.67 6.54 3.06
N LEU A 135 6.08 7.47 3.81
CA LEU A 135 5.06 8.38 3.30
C LEU A 135 5.71 9.68 2.84
N SER A 136 5.46 10.06 1.60
CA SER A 136 5.91 11.32 1.02
C SER A 136 4.79 12.37 0.99
N LEU A 137 5.19 13.65 1.04
CA LEU A 137 4.28 14.78 0.91
C LEU A 137 4.23 15.23 -0.55
N VAL A 138 3.04 15.57 -1.04
CA VAL A 138 2.84 16.27 -2.32
C VAL A 138 2.98 17.76 -2.13
N SER A 139 2.47 18.28 -1.00
CA SER A 139 2.48 19.71 -0.69
C SER A 139 2.46 19.96 0.82
N GLY A 140 2.90 21.17 1.22
CA GLY A 140 2.93 21.57 2.62
C GLY A 140 4.18 21.11 3.36
N ARG A 141 4.06 20.88 4.67
CA ARG A 141 5.13 20.49 5.57
C ARG A 141 4.74 19.32 6.47
N THR A 142 5.75 18.65 7.01
CA THR A 142 5.57 17.64 8.06
C THR A 142 5.40 18.30 9.45
N PHE A 143 5.11 17.48 10.45
CA PHE A 143 5.11 17.90 11.85
C PHE A 143 6.53 18.31 12.26
N VAL A 144 6.61 19.41 12.99
CA VAL A 144 7.83 19.85 13.66
C VAL A 144 7.72 19.60 15.16
N GLU A 145 8.85 19.50 15.83
CA GLU A 145 8.88 19.24 17.27
C GLU A 145 8.09 20.28 18.09
N GLN A 146 8.04 21.51 17.60
CA GLN A 146 7.25 22.57 18.22
C GLN A 146 5.75 22.29 18.15
N ASP A 147 5.23 21.69 17.05
CA ASP A 147 3.81 21.33 16.96
C ASP A 147 3.46 20.30 18.04
N ILE A 148 4.38 19.35 18.30
CA ILE A 148 4.21 18.30 19.31
C ILE A 148 4.28 18.90 20.72
N ARG A 149 5.30 19.69 21.03
CA ARG A 149 5.48 20.32 22.35
C ARG A 149 4.35 21.28 22.72
N SER A 150 3.85 22.04 21.73
CA SER A 150 2.76 23.00 21.94
C SER A 150 1.39 22.35 21.83
N ALA A 151 1.29 21.06 21.56
CA ALA A 151 0.06 20.33 21.27
C ALA A 151 -0.81 21.07 20.23
N THR A 152 -0.15 21.64 19.19
CA THR A 152 -0.83 22.39 18.13
C THR A 152 -1.75 21.46 17.36
N LYS A 153 -2.99 21.86 17.15
CA LYS A 153 -3.98 21.06 16.43
C LYS A 153 -3.77 21.15 14.93
N VAL A 154 -2.84 20.38 14.42
CA VAL A 154 -2.49 20.30 13.00
C VAL A 154 -2.66 18.88 12.48
N CYS A 155 -2.92 18.75 11.19
CA CYS A 155 -3.02 17.45 10.52
C CYS A 155 -2.40 17.47 9.14
N ILE A 156 -2.02 16.28 8.69
CA ILE A 156 -1.64 15.97 7.32
C ILE A 156 -2.72 15.06 6.76
N ILE A 157 -3.23 15.34 5.58
CA ILE A 157 -4.35 14.62 4.97
C ILE A 157 -3.90 13.89 3.71
N GLY A 158 -4.54 12.77 3.40
CA GLY A 158 -4.31 12.05 2.15
C GLY A 158 -5.10 12.66 0.99
N GLU A 159 -4.63 12.42 -0.25
CA GLU A 159 -5.24 12.95 -1.47
C GLU A 159 -6.74 12.62 -1.59
N THR A 160 -7.15 11.41 -1.20
CA THR A 160 -8.58 11.04 -1.19
C THR A 160 -9.43 11.94 -0.29
N ILE A 161 -8.89 12.41 0.84
CA ILE A 161 -9.58 13.35 1.73
C ILE A 161 -9.67 14.72 1.05
N VAL A 162 -8.62 15.15 0.34
CA VAL A 162 -8.63 16.41 -0.43
C VAL A 162 -9.73 16.36 -1.48
N GLU A 163 -9.77 15.31 -2.30
CA GLU A 163 -10.77 15.14 -3.36
C GLU A 163 -12.22 15.20 -2.82
N ASN A 164 -12.50 14.57 -1.67
CA ASN A 164 -13.84 14.45 -1.12
C ASN A 164 -14.29 15.66 -0.28
N LEU A 165 -13.38 16.39 0.38
CA LEU A 165 -13.72 17.51 1.23
C LEU A 165 -13.49 18.88 0.58
N PHE A 166 -12.47 18.99 -0.27
CA PHE A 166 -12.03 20.26 -0.85
C PHE A 166 -12.25 20.34 -2.36
N GLY A 167 -12.41 19.19 -3.05
CA GLY A 167 -12.52 19.15 -4.50
C GLY A 167 -11.29 19.73 -5.18
N SER A 168 -11.42 20.91 -5.77
CA SER A 168 -10.31 21.64 -6.42
C SER A 168 -9.69 22.74 -5.55
N GLU A 169 -10.19 22.96 -4.34
CA GLU A 169 -9.69 24.00 -3.44
C GLU A 169 -8.39 23.53 -2.75
N ASP A 170 -7.42 24.44 -2.58
CA ASP A 170 -6.18 24.14 -1.86
C ASP A 170 -6.48 23.92 -0.37
N PRO A 171 -6.19 22.75 0.18
CA PRO A 171 -6.45 22.42 1.58
C PRO A 171 -5.45 23.03 2.55
N LEU A 172 -4.27 23.50 2.11
CA LEU A 172 -3.24 24.02 3.00
C LEU A 172 -3.70 25.26 3.78
N GLY A 173 -3.46 25.25 5.10
CA GLY A 173 -3.88 26.33 6.01
C GLY A 173 -5.38 26.34 6.32
N LYS A 174 -6.19 25.49 5.71
CA LYS A 174 -7.62 25.37 6.02
C LYS A 174 -7.84 24.59 7.31
N VAL A 175 -8.96 24.84 7.96
CA VAL A 175 -9.33 24.19 9.22
C VAL A 175 -10.46 23.21 8.97
N ILE A 176 -10.20 21.94 9.22
CA ILE A 176 -11.21 20.88 9.22
C ILE A 176 -11.64 20.56 10.65
N ARG A 177 -12.80 19.95 10.83
CA ARG A 177 -13.26 19.48 12.13
C ARG A 177 -13.22 17.95 12.19
N LEU A 178 -12.47 17.44 13.16
CA LEU A 178 -12.42 16.02 13.49
C LEU A 178 -13.17 15.79 14.79
N LYS A 179 -14.32 15.14 14.74
CA LYS A 179 -15.20 14.93 15.92
C LYS A 179 -15.48 16.25 16.67
N GLY A 180 -15.69 17.36 15.92
CA GLY A 180 -15.96 18.69 16.50
C GLY A 180 -14.70 19.50 16.87
N VAL A 181 -13.52 18.90 16.91
CA VAL A 181 -12.27 19.60 17.21
C VAL A 181 -11.71 20.23 15.94
N PRO A 182 -11.45 21.57 15.94
CA PRO A 182 -10.83 22.22 14.78
C PRO A 182 -9.34 21.84 14.69
N VAL A 183 -8.90 21.45 13.49
CA VAL A 183 -7.53 21.03 13.19
C VAL A 183 -7.11 21.67 11.87
N MET A 184 -5.94 22.30 11.83
CA MET A 184 -5.42 22.97 10.63
C MET A 184 -4.66 21.98 9.74
N VAL A 185 -4.95 22.00 8.46
CA VAL A 185 -4.22 21.20 7.45
C VAL A 185 -2.87 21.85 7.14
N ILE A 186 -1.78 21.14 7.39
CA ILE A 186 -0.41 21.62 7.14
C ILE A 186 0.32 20.89 6.01
N GLY A 187 -0.21 19.77 5.56
CA GLY A 187 0.40 18.98 4.48
C GLY A 187 -0.58 18.02 3.84
N VAL A 188 -0.23 17.58 2.64
CA VAL A 188 -0.96 16.58 1.85
C VAL A 188 -0.02 15.44 1.51
N LEU A 189 -0.43 14.21 1.81
CA LEU A 189 0.31 12.99 1.50
C LEU A 189 0.10 12.60 0.03
N ALA A 190 1.15 12.08 -0.57
CA ALA A 190 1.06 11.39 -1.85
C ALA A 190 0.18 10.14 -1.76
N LYS A 191 -0.45 9.78 -2.84
CA LYS A 191 -1.19 8.51 -2.96
C LYS A 191 -0.22 7.34 -2.78
N ILE A 192 -0.57 6.41 -1.89
CA ILE A 192 0.28 5.24 -1.64
C ILE A 192 0.51 4.49 -2.95
N GLY A 193 1.78 4.31 -3.33
CA GLY A 193 2.17 3.72 -4.61
C GLY A 193 2.47 4.73 -5.74
N GLU A 194 2.28 6.02 -5.52
CA GLU A 194 2.64 7.10 -6.43
C GLU A 194 3.74 7.96 -5.80
N SER A 195 5.00 7.58 -6.02
CA SER A 195 6.14 8.41 -5.64
C SER A 195 6.19 9.65 -6.54
N PRO A 196 6.43 10.87 -6.00
CA PRO A 196 6.51 12.09 -6.81
C PRO A 196 7.56 12.00 -7.93
N ASP A 197 8.59 11.18 -7.77
CA ASP A 197 9.61 10.91 -8.81
C ASP A 197 9.08 10.14 -10.04
N ARG A 198 7.97 9.41 -9.94
CA ARG A 198 7.39 8.68 -11.07
C ARG A 198 6.58 9.58 -12.02
N LYS A 199 6.10 10.73 -11.57
CA LYS A 199 5.39 11.70 -12.44
C LYS A 199 6.33 12.37 -13.44
N SER A 200 7.58 12.61 -13.09
CA SER A 200 8.56 13.25 -13.99
C SER A 200 9.02 12.32 -15.12
N THR A 201 9.00 11.00 -14.92
CA THR A 201 9.45 10.03 -15.93
C THR A 201 8.38 9.74 -17.00
N ARG A 202 7.09 9.97 -16.71
CA ARG A 202 6.00 9.76 -17.69
C ARG A 202 5.79 10.93 -18.66
N LEU A 203 6.25 12.13 -18.31
CA LEU A 203 6.13 13.31 -19.19
C LEU A 203 7.22 13.39 -20.28
N ASN A 204 8.29 12.56 -20.19
CA ASN A 204 9.40 12.59 -21.15
C ASN A 204 9.38 11.45 -22.18
N SER A 205 8.32 10.64 -22.25
CA SER A 205 8.20 9.53 -23.22
C SER A 205 7.18 9.78 -24.35
N SER A 206 6.79 11.03 -24.58
CA SER A 206 5.96 11.43 -25.72
C SER A 206 6.67 12.50 -26.55
N HIS A 207 7.73 12.07 -27.25
CA HIS A 207 8.24 12.72 -28.47
C HIS A 207 8.65 11.64 -29.45
#